data_1dac2614fa9b724ea5e276e4122ae1e2
#
_entry.id   1dac2614fa9b724ea5e276e4122ae1e2
#
_cell.length_a   1.000
_cell.length_b   1.000
_cell.length_c   1.000
_cell.angle_alpha   90.00
_cell.angle_beta   90.00
_cell.angle_gamma   90.00
#
_symmetry.space_group_name_H-M   'P 1'
#
loop_
_entity.id
_entity.type
_entity.pdbx_description
1 polymer ?
#
loop_
_entity_poly.entity_id
_entity_poly.type
_entity_poly.pdbx_seq_one_letter_code
_entity_poly.pdbx_strand_id
1 'polypeptide(L)'
;MSLLPPLRLRKNEERRLRSGHLWVFSNEVDVESTPLRNFSPGDLARVEDYKQLPLGVAYVNPDSLICGRLLTRDAKTAIDEAFLSRRLTRALHLRELLFERPFYRLVYGESDGLPGIVADRFGDVLVLQTNTAGAERLLEPIVTILEKLLLPRAIIVKNVSSLRQLEGLENYVRVVRGTAEGPTQIRENEVAFWVDPIQGQKTGWFYDHRLNRQMAAKLAKCQRVLDLFCYTGAWGVQAAIGGAERVDCVDSSGSALDLARENARLNKVEDRMRFIQADVFEFLKHARDDRRRYDLILLDPPALIKRKKDIKAGTEAYRRLNQLVLQVLNPGGVLVSASCSYHLPRHALHDILRGLARHLDRHLVFLWQSGQGPDHPVHPAIAETDYLKAAFCHVSGRV
;
A
#
# COMPACT_ATOMS: atom_id res chain seq x y z
N MET A 1 -9.39 19.61 32.61
CA MET A 1 -8.76 18.52 31.83
C MET A 1 -7.91 17.69 32.78
N SER A 2 -8.20 16.41 32.96
CA SER A 2 -7.29 15.50 33.69
C SER A 2 -5.95 15.48 32.97
N LEU A 3 -4.86 15.62 33.73
CA LEU A 3 -3.51 15.50 33.18
C LEU A 3 -3.33 14.05 32.65
N LEU A 4 -3.01 13.91 31.36
CA LEU A 4 -2.67 12.61 30.79
C LEU A 4 -1.47 12.00 31.54
N PRO A 5 -1.43 10.68 31.76
CA PRO A 5 -0.30 10.03 32.40
C PRO A 5 0.98 10.25 31.56
N PRO A 6 2.14 10.48 32.21
CA PRO A 6 3.39 10.67 31.51
C PRO A 6 3.93 9.35 30.93
N LEU A 7 4.48 9.41 29.71
CA LEU A 7 5.34 8.40 29.13
C LEU A 7 6.73 9.03 28.94
N ARG A 8 7.63 8.76 29.87
CA ARG A 8 8.96 9.38 29.91
C ARG A 8 9.95 8.60 29.08
N LEU A 9 10.76 9.33 28.31
CA LEU A 9 11.84 8.76 27.53
C LEU A 9 13.15 8.79 28.33
N ARG A 10 14.01 7.81 28.05
CA ARG A 10 15.40 7.80 28.54
C ARG A 10 16.17 8.98 27.95
N LYS A 11 17.28 9.34 28.61
CA LYS A 11 18.15 10.42 28.16
C LYS A 11 18.65 10.19 26.73
N ASN A 12 18.49 11.20 25.87
CA ASN A 12 18.85 11.26 24.46
C ASN A 12 17.91 10.50 23.51
N GLU A 13 16.91 9.75 23.98
CA GLU A 13 15.96 9.04 23.12
C GLU A 13 14.89 9.99 22.53
N GLU A 14 14.75 11.20 23.07
CA GLU A 14 13.89 12.26 22.53
C GLU A 14 14.35 12.83 21.19
N ARG A 15 15.63 12.62 20.81
CA ARG A 15 16.24 13.24 19.62
C ARG A 15 15.49 12.88 18.33
N ARG A 16 15.12 11.62 18.19
CA ARG A 16 14.41 11.14 17.03
C ARG A 16 13.01 11.76 16.91
N LEU A 17 12.28 11.88 18.01
CA LEU A 17 11.00 12.58 18.01
C LEU A 17 11.18 14.06 17.70
N ARG A 18 12.20 14.73 18.27
CA ARG A 18 12.51 16.15 17.98
C ARG A 18 12.85 16.39 16.51
N SER A 19 13.49 15.40 15.82
CA SER A 19 13.80 15.47 14.39
C SER A 19 12.64 15.09 13.47
N GLY A 20 11.44 14.81 14.01
CA GLY A 20 10.25 14.64 13.18
C GLY A 20 9.59 13.25 13.26
N HIS A 21 10.27 12.26 13.83
CA HIS A 21 9.70 10.92 13.95
C HIS A 21 8.46 10.89 14.86
N LEU A 22 7.57 9.92 14.65
CA LEU A 22 6.30 9.83 15.38
C LEU A 22 6.18 8.57 16.25
N TRP A 23 7.15 7.67 16.21
CA TRP A 23 7.10 6.42 16.98
C TRP A 23 8.03 6.46 18.18
N VAL A 24 7.54 5.91 19.28
CA VAL A 24 8.31 5.60 20.50
C VAL A 24 8.47 4.09 20.57
N PHE A 25 9.71 3.61 20.67
CA PHE A 25 9.97 2.18 20.88
C PHE A 25 10.04 1.85 22.37
N SER A 26 9.66 0.63 22.73
CA SER A 26 9.61 0.19 24.14
C SER A 26 10.96 0.30 24.87
N ASN A 27 12.06 0.10 24.15
CA ASN A 27 13.42 0.26 24.72
C ASN A 27 13.86 1.72 24.91
N GLU A 28 13.11 2.70 24.39
CA GLU A 28 13.36 4.13 24.57
C GLU A 28 12.70 4.70 25.83
N VAL A 29 11.76 3.95 26.42
CA VAL A 29 10.99 4.36 27.60
C VAL A 29 11.80 4.14 28.88
N ASP A 30 11.76 5.14 29.76
CA ASP A 30 12.21 5.03 31.15
C ASP A 30 11.17 4.27 31.96
N VAL A 31 11.28 2.95 31.94
CA VAL A 31 10.33 2.03 32.59
C VAL A 31 10.42 2.03 34.13
N GLU A 32 11.46 2.61 34.73
CA GLU A 32 11.56 2.78 36.17
C GLU A 32 10.65 3.93 36.63
N SER A 33 10.67 5.05 35.90
CA SER A 33 9.82 6.21 36.19
C SER A 33 8.38 6.07 35.66
N THR A 34 8.23 5.45 34.51
CA THR A 34 6.92 5.27 33.82
C THR A 34 6.78 3.84 33.29
N PRO A 35 6.44 2.87 34.15
CA PRO A 35 6.30 1.47 33.75
C PRO A 35 5.22 1.29 32.69
N LEU A 36 5.56 0.65 31.55
CA LEU A 36 4.61 0.41 30.46
C LEU A 36 3.37 -0.38 30.91
N ARG A 37 3.53 -1.29 31.88
CA ARG A 37 2.41 -2.07 32.46
C ARG A 37 1.31 -1.23 33.11
N ASN A 38 1.54 0.07 33.35
CA ASN A 38 0.53 0.97 33.90
C ASN A 38 -0.43 1.51 32.84
N PHE A 39 -0.18 1.22 31.56
CA PHE A 39 -1.04 1.60 30.44
C PHE A 39 -1.83 0.37 29.94
N SER A 40 -3.05 0.62 29.54
CA SER A 40 -3.82 -0.33 28.73
C SER A 40 -3.62 -0.04 27.24
N PRO A 41 -3.71 -1.07 26.34
CA PRO A 41 -3.58 -0.85 24.91
C PRO A 41 -4.51 0.27 24.39
N GLY A 42 -3.92 1.27 23.77
CA GLY A 42 -4.64 2.44 23.22
C GLY A 42 -4.83 3.63 24.17
N ASP A 43 -4.33 3.56 25.41
CA ASP A 43 -4.38 4.70 26.35
C ASP A 43 -3.62 5.91 25.79
N LEU A 44 -4.14 7.10 26.06
CA LEU A 44 -3.43 8.35 25.75
C LEU A 44 -2.40 8.67 26.83
N ALA A 45 -1.22 9.10 26.41
CA ALA A 45 -0.15 9.53 27.30
C ALA A 45 0.48 10.85 26.82
N ARG A 46 0.95 11.65 27.77
CA ARG A 46 1.83 12.78 27.49
C ARG A 46 3.26 12.27 27.40
N VAL A 47 3.84 12.32 26.20
CA VAL A 47 5.25 11.96 26.00
C VAL A 47 6.15 13.05 26.54
N GLU A 48 7.14 12.67 27.35
CA GLU A 48 8.10 13.57 27.99
C GLU A 48 9.54 13.12 27.73
N ASP A 49 10.46 14.08 27.67
CA ASP A 49 11.90 13.75 27.70
C ASP A 49 12.35 13.41 29.14
N TYR A 50 13.61 13.06 29.30
CA TYR A 50 14.19 12.70 30.60
C TYR A 50 14.18 13.85 31.63
N LYS A 51 14.01 15.11 31.19
CA LYS A 51 13.83 16.29 32.05
C LYS A 51 12.37 16.63 32.30
N GLN A 52 11.45 15.76 31.92
CA GLN A 52 10.00 15.95 32.03
C GLN A 52 9.43 17.07 31.15
N LEU A 53 10.20 17.51 30.14
CA LEU A 53 9.70 18.48 29.18
C LEU A 53 8.78 17.76 28.17
N PRO A 54 7.58 18.30 27.93
CA PRO A 54 6.61 17.63 27.06
C PRO A 54 7.06 17.62 25.59
N LEU A 55 6.84 16.51 24.91
CA LEU A 55 7.12 16.29 23.49
C LEU A 55 5.85 16.16 22.67
N GLY A 56 4.70 15.93 23.31
CA GLY A 56 3.40 15.79 22.66
C GLY A 56 2.47 14.80 23.32
N VAL A 57 1.42 14.40 22.61
CA VAL A 57 0.47 13.36 23.03
C VAL A 57 0.56 12.19 22.07
N ALA A 58 0.64 10.97 22.62
CA ALA A 58 0.63 9.71 21.90
C ALA A 58 -0.46 8.78 22.47
N TYR A 59 -0.90 7.82 21.67
CA TYR A 59 -1.48 6.61 22.24
C TYR A 59 -0.41 5.55 22.46
N VAL A 60 -0.63 4.72 23.46
CA VAL A 60 0.34 3.72 23.95
C VAL A 60 -0.22 2.32 23.79
N ASN A 61 0.62 1.38 23.40
CA ASN A 61 0.38 -0.04 23.53
C ASN A 61 1.59 -0.69 24.25
N PRO A 62 1.45 -1.11 25.50
CA PRO A 62 2.55 -1.65 26.30
C PRO A 62 3.14 -2.94 25.73
N ASP A 63 2.35 -3.71 24.97
CA ASP A 63 2.71 -5.03 24.43
C ASP A 63 3.37 -4.94 23.05
N SER A 64 3.44 -3.74 22.47
CA SER A 64 4.01 -3.51 21.14
C SER A 64 5.46 -3.01 21.21
N LEU A 65 6.31 -3.44 20.26
CA LEU A 65 7.66 -2.89 20.10
C LEU A 65 7.61 -1.37 19.83
N ILE A 66 6.68 -0.91 18.99
CA ILE A 66 6.36 0.51 18.83
C ILE A 66 5.28 0.84 19.87
N CYS A 67 5.73 1.05 21.09
CA CYS A 67 4.82 1.20 22.23
C CYS A 67 4.08 2.54 22.26
N GLY A 68 4.54 3.56 21.54
CA GLY A 68 3.86 4.86 21.45
C GLY A 68 3.83 5.40 20.04
N ARG A 69 2.70 5.99 19.64
CA ARG A 69 2.56 6.70 18.34
C ARG A 69 2.02 8.10 18.59
N LEU A 70 2.84 9.08 18.24
CA LEU A 70 2.56 10.48 18.48
C LEU A 70 1.41 10.97 17.59
N LEU A 71 0.36 11.50 18.20
CA LEU A 71 -0.78 12.11 17.53
C LEU A 71 -0.55 13.60 17.29
N THR A 72 0.06 14.29 18.27
CA THR A 72 0.37 15.71 18.18
C THR A 72 1.64 16.03 18.98
N ARG A 73 2.37 17.07 18.57
CA ARG A 73 3.54 17.61 19.29
C ARG A 73 3.16 18.63 20.35
N ASP A 74 1.94 19.15 20.30
CA ASP A 74 1.42 20.04 21.34
C ASP A 74 0.78 19.18 22.43
N ALA A 75 1.45 19.12 23.58
CA ALA A 75 1.00 18.36 24.74
C ALA A 75 -0.26 18.91 25.42
N LYS A 76 -0.72 20.11 25.01
CA LYS A 76 -1.97 20.73 25.50
C LYS A 76 -3.18 20.39 24.64
N THR A 77 -2.96 19.84 23.46
CA THR A 77 -4.03 19.46 22.52
C THR A 77 -4.84 18.29 23.07
N ALA A 78 -6.15 18.46 23.22
CA ALA A 78 -7.07 17.36 23.48
C ALA A 78 -7.23 16.49 22.21
N ILE A 79 -7.21 15.18 22.41
CA ILE A 79 -7.51 14.20 21.34
C ILE A 79 -9.01 13.91 21.41
N ASP A 80 -9.78 14.78 20.83
CA ASP A 80 -11.25 14.78 20.82
C ASP A 80 -11.81 14.72 19.38
N GLU A 81 -13.13 14.77 19.25
CA GLU A 81 -13.83 14.79 17.95
C GLU A 81 -13.36 15.97 17.07
N ALA A 82 -13.13 17.14 17.67
CA ALA A 82 -12.66 18.32 16.94
C ALA A 82 -11.24 18.13 16.38
N PHE A 83 -10.35 17.48 17.14
CA PHE A 83 -9.01 17.12 16.68
C PHE A 83 -9.08 16.16 15.50
N LEU A 84 -9.84 15.08 15.62
CA LEU A 84 -10.00 14.07 14.57
C LEU A 84 -10.65 14.67 13.31
N SER A 85 -11.68 15.49 13.49
CA SER A 85 -12.36 16.17 12.38
C SER A 85 -11.40 17.06 11.58
N ARG A 86 -10.56 17.86 12.26
CA ARG A 86 -9.54 18.69 11.58
C ARG A 86 -8.56 17.85 10.77
N ARG A 87 -8.13 16.67 11.28
CA ARG A 87 -7.21 15.78 10.57
C ARG A 87 -7.86 15.16 9.33
N LEU A 88 -9.08 14.64 9.47
CA LEU A 88 -9.85 14.05 8.39
C LEU A 88 -10.21 15.07 7.30
N THR A 89 -10.65 16.27 7.69
CA THR A 89 -10.94 17.37 6.75
C THR A 89 -9.69 17.79 5.98
N ARG A 90 -8.53 17.88 6.65
CA ARG A 90 -7.26 18.20 5.97
C ARG A 90 -6.85 17.10 4.99
N ALA A 91 -6.99 15.82 5.36
CA ALA A 91 -6.70 14.70 4.47
C ALA A 91 -7.63 14.70 3.25
N LEU A 92 -8.94 14.92 3.47
CA LEU A 92 -9.94 15.04 2.40
C LEU A 92 -9.59 16.19 1.44
N HIS A 93 -9.37 17.38 1.97
CA HIS A 93 -9.03 18.56 1.15
C HIS A 93 -7.79 18.31 0.27
N LEU A 94 -6.74 17.67 0.81
CA LEU A 94 -5.56 17.31 0.03
C LEU A 94 -5.90 16.36 -1.13
N ARG A 95 -6.79 15.38 -0.92
CA ARG A 95 -7.21 14.45 -1.97
C ARG A 95 -8.07 15.14 -3.03
N GLU A 96 -8.96 16.04 -2.62
CA GLU A 96 -9.80 16.82 -3.55
C GLU A 96 -9.00 17.80 -4.41
N LEU A 97 -7.84 18.28 -3.93
CA LEU A 97 -6.89 19.02 -4.76
C LEU A 97 -6.17 18.16 -5.80
N LEU A 98 -6.01 16.88 -5.53
CA LEU A 98 -5.21 15.95 -6.35
C LEU A 98 -6.06 15.12 -7.32
N PHE A 99 -7.34 14.91 -7.01
CA PHE A 99 -8.21 13.99 -7.73
C PHE A 99 -9.58 14.61 -7.99
N GLU A 100 -10.01 14.59 -9.25
CA GLU A 100 -11.32 15.08 -9.66
C GLU A 100 -12.48 14.18 -9.19
N ARG A 101 -12.20 12.90 -8.96
CA ARG A 101 -13.19 11.89 -8.60
C ARG A 101 -12.89 11.26 -7.26
N PRO A 102 -13.91 10.85 -6.49
CA PRO A 102 -13.75 10.36 -5.12
C PRO A 102 -13.29 8.88 -5.06
N PHE A 103 -12.20 8.55 -5.76
CA PHE A 103 -11.59 7.22 -5.80
C PHE A 103 -10.12 7.32 -5.44
N TYR A 104 -9.78 7.20 -4.16
CA TYR A 104 -8.42 7.40 -3.63
C TYR A 104 -8.29 6.84 -2.21
N ARG A 105 -7.04 6.68 -1.77
CA ARG A 105 -6.73 6.54 -0.35
C ARG A 105 -6.96 7.87 0.36
N LEU A 106 -8.00 7.94 1.17
CA LEU A 106 -8.37 9.14 1.92
C LEU A 106 -7.41 9.39 3.09
N VAL A 107 -7.06 8.34 3.83
CA VAL A 107 -6.14 8.42 4.98
C VAL A 107 -5.03 7.39 4.83
N TYR A 108 -3.78 7.85 4.93
CA TYR A 108 -2.59 7.03 4.90
C TYR A 108 -1.78 7.21 6.20
N GLY A 109 -2.32 6.70 7.30
CA GLY A 109 -1.67 6.57 8.60
C GLY A 109 -0.96 7.80 9.11
N GLU A 110 0.30 7.60 9.44
CA GLU A 110 1.21 8.60 10.00
C GLU A 110 1.37 9.83 9.10
N SER A 111 1.34 9.64 7.79
CA SER A 111 1.52 10.73 6.83
C SER A 111 0.36 11.73 6.84
N ASP A 112 -0.84 11.30 7.22
CA ASP A 112 -2.00 12.17 7.41
C ASP A 112 -2.21 12.56 8.89
N GLY A 113 -1.27 12.16 9.77
CA GLY A 113 -1.32 12.45 11.20
C GLY A 113 -2.38 11.64 11.95
N LEU A 114 -2.76 10.49 11.41
CA LEU A 114 -3.70 9.52 11.98
C LEU A 114 -3.03 8.13 12.04
N PRO A 115 -2.01 7.95 12.91
CA PRO A 115 -1.21 6.73 12.96
C PRO A 115 -2.07 5.48 13.04
N GLY A 116 -1.68 4.43 12.30
CA GLY A 116 -2.36 3.15 12.29
C GLY A 116 -3.72 3.10 11.59
N ILE A 117 -4.20 4.22 11.02
CA ILE A 117 -5.49 4.31 10.33
C ILE A 117 -5.27 4.38 8.82
N VAL A 118 -5.99 3.53 8.11
CA VAL A 118 -6.10 3.57 6.65
C VAL A 118 -7.57 3.73 6.29
N ALA A 119 -7.88 4.63 5.36
CA ALA A 119 -9.21 4.78 4.81
C ALA A 119 -9.14 4.91 3.29
N ASP A 120 -9.85 4.05 2.57
CA ASP A 120 -10.02 4.14 1.13
C ASP A 120 -11.43 4.58 0.77
N ARG A 121 -11.55 5.49 -0.18
CA ARG A 121 -12.80 6.01 -0.70
C ARG A 121 -13.09 5.41 -2.08
N PHE A 122 -14.21 4.70 -2.17
CA PHE A 122 -14.74 4.09 -3.38
C PHE A 122 -16.06 4.80 -3.77
N GLY A 123 -15.96 6.10 -4.09
CA GLY A 123 -17.13 6.92 -4.33
C GLY A 123 -17.91 7.21 -3.05
N ASP A 124 -19.06 6.57 -2.92
CA ASP A 124 -19.95 6.63 -1.76
C ASP A 124 -19.75 5.48 -0.76
N VAL A 125 -18.76 4.62 -0.97
CA VAL A 125 -18.36 3.55 -0.05
C VAL A 125 -16.99 3.87 0.55
N LEU A 126 -16.87 3.74 1.87
CA LEU A 126 -15.61 3.88 2.59
C LEU A 126 -15.16 2.54 3.16
N VAL A 127 -13.88 2.23 3.04
CA VAL A 127 -13.27 1.07 3.69
C VAL A 127 -12.18 1.53 4.63
N LEU A 128 -12.33 1.24 5.91
CA LEU A 128 -11.41 1.60 6.97
C LEU A 128 -10.62 0.40 7.47
N GLN A 129 -9.38 0.64 7.86
CA GLN A 129 -8.56 -0.29 8.65
C GLN A 129 -7.97 0.45 9.84
N THR A 130 -8.06 -0.17 11.01
CA THR A 130 -7.39 0.26 12.25
C THR A 130 -6.36 -0.80 12.62
N ASN A 131 -5.09 -0.50 12.41
CA ASN A 131 -4.00 -1.48 12.52
C ASN A 131 -3.28 -1.44 13.88
N THR A 132 -3.72 -0.58 14.81
CA THR A 132 -3.11 -0.40 16.13
C THR A 132 -4.18 -0.26 17.19
N ALA A 133 -3.84 -0.58 18.45
CA ALA A 133 -4.78 -0.49 19.57
C ALA A 133 -5.32 0.93 19.79
N GLY A 134 -4.49 1.95 19.60
CA GLY A 134 -4.94 3.34 19.68
C GLY A 134 -5.88 3.73 18.54
N ALA A 135 -5.61 3.27 17.31
CA ALA A 135 -6.50 3.50 16.17
C ALA A 135 -7.85 2.79 16.36
N GLU A 136 -7.85 1.59 16.97
CA GLU A 136 -9.08 0.85 17.27
C GLU A 136 -9.99 1.63 18.24
N ARG A 137 -9.42 2.25 19.27
CA ARG A 137 -10.18 3.11 20.21
C ARG A 137 -10.75 4.37 19.56
N LEU A 138 -10.10 4.85 18.50
CA LEU A 138 -10.56 6.04 17.76
C LEU A 138 -11.54 5.69 16.62
N LEU A 139 -11.87 4.41 16.41
CA LEU A 139 -12.69 3.97 15.27
C LEU A 139 -14.07 4.61 15.25
N GLU A 140 -14.84 4.53 16.35
CA GLU A 140 -16.21 5.02 16.36
C GLU A 140 -16.31 6.56 16.19
N PRO A 141 -15.50 7.40 16.87
CA PRO A 141 -15.43 8.82 16.54
C PRO A 141 -15.09 9.10 15.09
N ILE A 142 -14.14 8.35 14.49
CA ILE A 142 -13.74 8.53 13.08
C ILE A 142 -14.90 8.16 12.15
N VAL A 143 -15.58 7.04 12.39
CA VAL A 143 -16.76 6.62 11.63
C VAL A 143 -17.85 7.69 11.66
N THR A 144 -18.15 8.23 12.85
CA THR A 144 -19.14 9.28 13.03
C THR A 144 -18.79 10.58 12.28
N ILE A 145 -17.50 10.96 12.31
CA ILE A 145 -17.03 12.15 11.57
C ILE A 145 -17.11 11.92 10.06
N LEU A 146 -16.67 10.76 9.56
CA LEU A 146 -16.71 10.43 8.14
C LEU A 146 -18.14 10.33 7.61
N GLU A 147 -19.07 9.80 8.41
CA GLU A 147 -20.49 9.76 8.10
C GLU A 147 -21.05 11.18 7.90
N LYS A 148 -20.77 12.10 8.82
CA LYS A 148 -21.19 13.51 8.72
C LYS A 148 -20.53 14.25 7.55
N LEU A 149 -19.25 13.97 7.30
CA LEU A 149 -18.41 14.70 6.34
C LEU A 149 -18.69 14.29 4.88
N LEU A 150 -18.96 13.01 4.64
CA LEU A 150 -19.01 12.43 3.29
C LEU A 150 -20.37 11.85 2.92
N LEU A 151 -21.28 11.68 3.88
CA LEU A 151 -22.62 11.07 3.71
C LEU A 151 -22.55 9.76 2.88
N PRO A 152 -21.67 8.82 3.24
CA PRO A 152 -21.46 7.62 2.45
C PRO A 152 -22.67 6.68 2.52
N ARG A 153 -22.89 5.92 1.43
CA ARG A 153 -23.88 4.83 1.41
C ARG A 153 -23.51 3.70 2.36
N ALA A 154 -22.21 3.45 2.53
CA ALA A 154 -21.70 2.47 3.47
C ALA A 154 -20.30 2.82 4.01
N ILE A 155 -20.05 2.43 5.27
CA ILE A 155 -18.73 2.41 5.87
C ILE A 155 -18.44 0.97 6.29
N ILE A 156 -17.37 0.41 5.74
CA ILE A 156 -16.88 -0.95 6.01
C ILE A 156 -15.60 -0.85 6.83
N VAL A 157 -15.51 -1.58 7.93
CA VAL A 157 -14.26 -1.78 8.66
C VAL A 157 -13.72 -3.15 8.28
N LYS A 158 -12.54 -3.15 7.61
CA LYS A 158 -11.90 -4.37 7.13
C LYS A 158 -10.56 -4.59 7.83
N ASN A 159 -10.66 -4.95 9.07
CA ASN A 159 -9.56 -5.15 10.00
C ASN A 159 -8.94 -6.57 9.86
N VAL A 160 -8.33 -6.84 8.69
CA VAL A 160 -7.66 -8.10 8.38
C VAL A 160 -6.21 -7.82 8.04
N SER A 161 -5.33 -7.92 9.04
CA SER A 161 -3.91 -7.60 8.89
C SER A 161 -3.06 -8.36 9.92
N SER A 162 -1.89 -8.83 9.51
CA SER A 162 -0.90 -9.39 10.44
C SER A 162 -0.35 -8.35 11.42
N LEU A 163 -0.45 -7.06 11.12
CA LEU A 163 -0.05 -5.98 12.03
C LEU A 163 -0.95 -5.93 13.27
N ARG A 164 -2.23 -6.24 13.12
CA ARG A 164 -3.17 -6.28 14.24
C ARG A 164 -2.80 -7.34 15.28
N GLN A 165 -2.32 -8.49 14.82
CA GLN A 165 -1.86 -9.55 15.73
C GLN A 165 -0.67 -9.11 16.60
N LEU A 166 0.23 -8.28 16.04
CA LEU A 166 1.36 -7.68 16.77
C LEU A 166 0.91 -6.64 17.81
N GLU A 167 -0.30 -6.11 17.65
CA GLU A 167 -0.92 -5.16 18.58
C GLU A 167 -1.90 -5.82 19.56
N GLY A 168 -2.03 -7.17 19.54
CA GLY A 168 -2.95 -7.92 20.36
C GLY A 168 -4.42 -7.79 19.94
N LEU A 169 -4.69 -7.44 18.67
CA LEU A 169 -6.04 -7.19 18.15
C LEU A 169 -6.53 -8.34 17.28
N GLU A 170 -7.83 -8.65 17.39
CA GLU A 170 -8.51 -9.62 16.54
C GLU A 170 -8.77 -9.08 15.13
N ASN A 171 -8.80 -9.99 14.15
CA ASN A 171 -9.20 -9.66 12.78
C ASN A 171 -10.72 -9.77 12.63
N TYR A 172 -11.32 -8.81 11.94
CA TYR A 172 -12.75 -8.84 11.59
C TYR A 172 -13.07 -8.00 10.35
N VAL A 173 -14.23 -8.29 9.74
CA VAL A 173 -14.83 -7.45 8.69
C VAL A 173 -16.26 -7.13 9.13
N ARG A 174 -16.65 -5.85 9.09
CA ARG A 174 -17.98 -5.40 9.50
C ARG A 174 -18.42 -4.18 8.71
N VAL A 175 -19.66 -4.17 8.24
CA VAL A 175 -20.34 -2.94 7.80
C VAL A 175 -20.84 -2.23 9.05
N VAL A 176 -20.30 -1.02 9.31
CA VAL A 176 -20.59 -0.25 10.54
C VAL A 176 -21.60 0.85 10.31
N ARG A 177 -21.79 1.29 9.07
CA ARG A 177 -22.83 2.24 8.64
C ARG A 177 -23.38 1.82 7.29
N GLY A 178 -24.68 2.01 7.10
CA GLY A 178 -25.37 1.77 5.83
C GLY A 178 -25.37 0.32 5.38
N THR A 179 -25.41 0.11 4.06
CA THR A 179 -25.43 -1.22 3.43
C THR A 179 -24.41 -1.31 2.32
N ALA A 180 -23.69 -2.44 2.28
CA ALA A 180 -22.74 -2.76 1.22
C ALA A 180 -23.02 -4.18 0.74
N GLU A 181 -23.62 -4.29 -0.43
CA GLU A 181 -23.97 -5.55 -1.06
C GLU A 181 -23.18 -5.70 -2.37
N GLY A 182 -22.34 -6.74 -2.45
CA GLY A 182 -21.58 -7.08 -3.63
C GLY A 182 -20.48 -6.07 -4.02
N PRO A 183 -19.97 -6.21 -5.26
CA PRO A 183 -18.93 -5.34 -5.78
C PRO A 183 -19.38 -3.88 -5.94
N THR A 184 -18.43 -2.97 -5.74
CA THR A 184 -18.62 -1.52 -5.93
C THR A 184 -17.87 -1.08 -7.18
N GLN A 185 -18.46 -0.19 -7.98
CA GLN A 185 -17.80 0.34 -9.16
C GLN A 185 -16.91 1.54 -8.77
N ILE A 186 -15.68 1.52 -9.28
CA ILE A 186 -14.75 2.66 -9.17
C ILE A 186 -14.33 3.13 -10.56
N ARG A 187 -13.69 4.30 -10.61
CA ARG A 187 -12.97 4.78 -11.79
C ARG A 187 -11.52 5.14 -11.45
N GLU A 188 -10.61 4.66 -12.28
CA GLU A 188 -9.20 5.02 -12.20
C GLU A 188 -8.65 5.24 -13.61
N ASN A 189 -7.99 6.39 -13.84
CA ASN A 189 -7.47 6.77 -15.16
C ASN A 189 -8.54 6.67 -16.26
N GLU A 190 -9.76 7.11 -15.95
CA GLU A 190 -10.98 7.06 -16.79
C GLU A 190 -11.47 5.64 -17.12
N VAL A 191 -10.88 4.61 -16.55
CA VAL A 191 -11.27 3.21 -16.70
C VAL A 191 -12.16 2.79 -15.53
N ALA A 192 -13.26 2.11 -15.80
CA ALA A 192 -14.18 1.61 -14.78
C ALA A 192 -13.75 0.21 -14.30
N PHE A 193 -13.89 -0.04 -13.00
CA PHE A 193 -13.59 -1.34 -12.40
C PHE A 193 -14.63 -1.72 -11.35
N TRP A 194 -15.01 -2.99 -11.34
CA TRP A 194 -15.65 -3.61 -10.20
C TRP A 194 -14.60 -4.01 -9.19
N VAL A 195 -14.80 -3.64 -7.94
CA VAL A 195 -13.97 -3.99 -6.80
C VAL A 195 -14.82 -4.59 -5.69
N ASP A 196 -14.29 -5.54 -4.95
CA ASP A 196 -14.99 -6.11 -3.80
C ASP A 196 -14.38 -5.56 -2.50
N PRO A 197 -15.06 -4.61 -1.85
CA PRO A 197 -14.56 -4.00 -0.63
C PRO A 197 -14.65 -4.93 0.59
N ILE A 198 -15.45 -6.01 0.53
CA ILE A 198 -15.64 -6.97 1.62
C ILE A 198 -14.69 -8.16 1.47
N GLN A 199 -14.71 -8.86 0.33
CA GLN A 199 -13.94 -10.09 0.13
C GLN A 199 -12.60 -9.88 -0.58
N GLY A 200 -12.43 -8.80 -1.33
CA GLY A 200 -11.19 -8.49 -2.05
C GLY A 200 -9.96 -8.37 -1.14
N GLN A 201 -8.77 -8.43 -1.69
CA GLN A 201 -7.53 -8.29 -0.93
C GLN A 201 -7.41 -6.89 -0.32
N LYS A 202 -6.79 -6.77 0.86
CA LYS A 202 -6.64 -5.51 1.62
C LYS A 202 -7.99 -4.79 1.73
N THR A 203 -8.08 -3.56 1.24
CA THR A 203 -9.33 -2.76 1.20
C THR A 203 -10.22 -3.07 -0.01
N GLY A 204 -9.74 -3.86 -0.99
CA GLY A 204 -10.42 -4.20 -2.24
C GLY A 204 -9.73 -3.68 -3.49
N TRP A 205 -8.91 -2.65 -3.39
CA TRP A 205 -8.17 -2.04 -4.50
C TRP A 205 -6.79 -1.54 -4.07
N PHE A 206 -5.90 -1.32 -5.05
CA PHE A 206 -4.52 -0.85 -4.86
C PHE A 206 -4.32 0.49 -5.57
N TYR A 207 -4.72 1.59 -4.92
CA TYR A 207 -4.59 2.94 -5.48
C TYR A 207 -3.14 3.40 -5.66
N ASP A 208 -2.21 2.81 -4.92
CA ASP A 208 -0.79 3.15 -4.92
C ASP A 208 -0.14 3.04 -6.32
N HIS A 209 -0.62 2.13 -7.16
CA HIS A 209 -0.12 1.93 -8.54
C HIS A 209 -0.82 2.75 -9.62
N ARG A 210 -1.74 3.65 -9.29
CA ARG A 210 -2.53 4.44 -10.26
C ARG A 210 -1.68 5.05 -11.38
N LEU A 211 -0.65 5.83 -11.01
CA LEU A 211 0.23 6.51 -11.98
C LEU A 211 1.07 5.50 -12.78
N ASN A 212 1.47 4.41 -12.15
CA ASN A 212 2.23 3.35 -12.80
C ASN A 212 1.39 2.67 -13.88
N ARG A 213 0.13 2.34 -13.58
CA ARG A 213 -0.80 1.77 -14.55
C ARG A 213 -1.08 2.71 -15.71
N GLN A 214 -1.25 4.03 -15.43
CA GLN A 214 -1.42 5.04 -16.46
C GLN A 214 -0.23 5.10 -17.42
N MET A 215 1.01 5.04 -16.90
CA MET A 215 2.21 5.03 -17.73
C MET A 215 2.34 3.74 -18.55
N ALA A 216 2.04 2.59 -17.95
CA ALA A 216 2.06 1.30 -18.64
C ALA A 216 1.05 1.26 -19.80
N ALA A 217 -0.16 1.80 -19.61
CA ALA A 217 -1.17 1.89 -20.65
C ALA A 217 -0.68 2.68 -21.88
N LYS A 218 0.10 3.76 -21.69
CA LYS A 218 0.70 4.52 -22.82
C LYS A 218 1.72 3.71 -23.61
N LEU A 219 2.39 2.75 -22.96
CA LEU A 219 3.41 1.90 -23.58
C LEU A 219 2.82 0.63 -24.22
N ALA A 220 1.52 0.37 -24.05
CA ALA A 220 0.89 -0.88 -24.45
C ALA A 220 0.41 -0.91 -25.92
N LYS A 221 0.42 0.23 -26.63
CA LYS A 221 -0.14 0.32 -28.00
C LYS A 221 0.52 -0.66 -28.97
N CYS A 222 -0.29 -1.49 -29.62
CA CYS A 222 0.13 -2.53 -30.59
C CYS A 222 1.11 -3.57 -29.98
N GLN A 223 1.08 -3.77 -28.67
CA GLN A 223 1.98 -4.69 -27.98
C GLN A 223 1.27 -5.97 -27.55
N ARG A 224 2.02 -7.07 -27.49
CA ARG A 224 1.63 -8.29 -26.77
C ARG A 224 2.05 -8.15 -25.32
N VAL A 225 1.06 -8.00 -24.43
CA VAL A 225 1.26 -7.67 -23.02
C VAL A 225 1.12 -8.91 -22.15
N LEU A 226 1.98 -9.04 -21.13
CA LEU A 226 1.87 -10.04 -20.07
C LEU A 226 1.70 -9.30 -18.73
N ASP A 227 0.57 -9.53 -18.06
CA ASP A 227 0.25 -9.00 -16.73
C ASP A 227 0.38 -10.14 -15.71
N LEU A 228 1.40 -10.07 -14.86
CA LEU A 228 1.76 -11.08 -13.86
C LEU A 228 1.36 -10.63 -12.47
N PHE A 229 0.73 -11.53 -11.70
CA PHE A 229 0.06 -11.22 -10.44
C PHE A 229 -1.05 -10.20 -10.66
N CYS A 230 -1.84 -10.44 -11.72
CA CYS A 230 -2.77 -9.44 -12.26
C CYS A 230 -3.93 -9.10 -11.32
N TYR A 231 -4.20 -9.91 -10.28
CA TYR A 231 -5.31 -9.75 -9.36
C TYR A 231 -6.63 -9.56 -10.13
N THR A 232 -7.31 -8.42 -9.94
CA THR A 232 -8.57 -8.09 -10.65
C THR A 232 -8.36 -7.42 -12.01
N GLY A 233 -7.17 -7.55 -12.60
CA GLY A 233 -6.84 -7.12 -13.95
C GLY A 233 -6.58 -5.63 -14.13
N ALA A 234 -6.27 -4.90 -13.06
CA ALA A 234 -6.11 -3.44 -13.12
C ALA A 234 -5.06 -2.96 -14.12
N TRP A 235 -3.92 -3.63 -14.22
CA TRP A 235 -2.88 -3.33 -15.19
C TRP A 235 -3.26 -3.77 -16.59
N GLY A 236 -3.70 -5.01 -16.74
CA GLY A 236 -4.02 -5.62 -18.04
C GLY A 236 -5.19 -4.92 -18.75
N VAL A 237 -6.27 -4.58 -18.03
CA VAL A 237 -7.42 -3.86 -18.58
C VAL A 237 -7.00 -2.47 -19.07
N GLN A 238 -6.20 -1.72 -18.28
CA GLN A 238 -5.71 -0.42 -18.72
C GLN A 238 -4.76 -0.53 -19.91
N ALA A 239 -3.92 -1.57 -19.98
CA ALA A 239 -3.09 -1.85 -21.13
C ALA A 239 -3.93 -2.17 -22.39
N ALA A 240 -4.99 -2.97 -22.26
CA ALA A 240 -5.90 -3.27 -23.36
C ALA A 240 -6.61 -2.02 -23.88
N ILE A 241 -7.09 -1.12 -23.00
CA ILE A 241 -7.67 0.19 -23.36
C ILE A 241 -6.61 1.08 -24.02
N GLY A 242 -5.35 1.02 -23.54
CA GLY A 242 -4.21 1.73 -24.14
C GLY A 242 -3.84 1.26 -25.55
N GLY A 243 -4.52 0.24 -26.07
CA GLY A 243 -4.38 -0.24 -27.46
C GLY A 243 -3.48 -1.47 -27.58
N ALA A 244 -3.28 -2.26 -26.53
CA ALA A 244 -2.58 -3.55 -26.61
C ALA A 244 -3.29 -4.45 -27.65
N GLU A 245 -2.48 -5.16 -28.46
CA GLU A 245 -2.97 -6.16 -29.40
C GLU A 245 -3.58 -7.36 -28.64
N ARG A 246 -2.87 -7.82 -27.63
CA ARG A 246 -3.28 -8.93 -26.77
C ARG A 246 -2.70 -8.80 -25.38
N VAL A 247 -3.48 -9.18 -24.36
CA VAL A 247 -3.06 -9.19 -22.96
C VAL A 247 -3.28 -10.58 -22.37
N ASP A 248 -2.22 -11.22 -21.89
CA ASP A 248 -2.29 -12.42 -21.08
C ASP A 248 -2.19 -12.01 -19.60
N CYS A 249 -3.26 -12.26 -18.82
CA CYS A 249 -3.36 -11.97 -17.38
C CYS A 249 -3.17 -13.26 -16.59
N VAL A 250 -2.18 -13.30 -15.70
CA VAL A 250 -1.82 -14.50 -14.92
C VAL A 250 -1.93 -14.22 -13.43
N ASP A 251 -2.71 -15.02 -12.73
CA ASP A 251 -2.85 -15.01 -11.26
C ASP A 251 -3.14 -16.42 -10.75
N SER A 252 -2.82 -16.69 -9.50
CA SER A 252 -3.13 -17.98 -8.85
C SER A 252 -4.58 -18.04 -8.35
N SER A 253 -5.25 -16.90 -8.14
CA SER A 253 -6.60 -16.78 -7.62
C SER A 253 -7.64 -16.81 -8.74
N GLY A 254 -8.42 -17.89 -8.82
CA GLY A 254 -9.54 -18.00 -9.78
C GLY A 254 -10.59 -16.90 -9.59
N SER A 255 -10.97 -16.60 -8.34
CA SER A 255 -11.95 -15.55 -8.03
C SER A 255 -11.47 -14.14 -8.44
N ALA A 256 -10.16 -13.86 -8.31
CA ALA A 256 -9.59 -12.60 -8.80
C ALA A 256 -9.65 -12.52 -10.34
N LEU A 257 -9.36 -13.63 -11.03
CA LEU A 257 -9.45 -13.71 -12.49
C LEU A 257 -10.90 -13.60 -13.01
N ASP A 258 -11.89 -14.11 -12.26
CA ASP A 258 -13.29 -13.94 -12.62
C ASP A 258 -13.67 -12.45 -12.56
N LEU A 259 -13.26 -11.74 -11.50
CA LEU A 259 -13.49 -10.30 -11.42
C LEU A 259 -12.67 -9.52 -12.47
N ALA A 260 -11.46 -9.99 -12.82
CA ALA A 260 -10.67 -9.41 -13.91
C ALA A 260 -11.38 -9.54 -15.26
N ARG A 261 -12.05 -10.68 -15.52
CA ARG A 261 -12.86 -10.90 -16.72
C ARG A 261 -14.07 -9.96 -16.75
N GLU A 262 -14.77 -9.81 -15.63
CA GLU A 262 -15.87 -8.83 -15.52
C GLU A 262 -15.39 -7.39 -15.76
N ASN A 263 -14.21 -7.03 -15.27
CA ASN A 263 -13.59 -5.73 -15.52
C ASN A 263 -13.24 -5.53 -17.00
N ALA A 264 -12.77 -6.57 -17.68
CA ALA A 264 -12.53 -6.52 -19.11
C ALA A 264 -13.84 -6.36 -19.92
N ARG A 265 -14.91 -7.07 -19.54
CA ARG A 265 -16.26 -6.93 -20.14
C ARG A 265 -16.82 -5.52 -19.95
N LEU A 266 -16.72 -4.99 -18.72
CA LEU A 266 -17.20 -3.65 -18.38
C LEU A 266 -16.57 -2.58 -19.30
N ASN A 267 -15.32 -2.79 -19.70
CA ASN A 267 -14.55 -1.89 -20.55
C ASN A 267 -14.52 -2.32 -22.04
N LYS A 268 -15.24 -3.37 -22.43
CA LYS A 268 -15.34 -3.86 -23.81
C LYS A 268 -13.96 -4.24 -24.45
N VAL A 269 -13.11 -4.88 -23.65
CA VAL A 269 -11.76 -5.30 -24.09
C VAL A 269 -11.50 -6.79 -23.85
N GLU A 270 -12.50 -7.57 -23.43
CA GLU A 270 -12.37 -9.00 -23.13
C GLU A 270 -11.85 -9.81 -24.32
N ASP A 271 -12.23 -9.46 -25.53
CA ASP A 271 -11.82 -10.13 -26.79
C ASP A 271 -10.31 -10.12 -27.01
N ARG A 272 -9.59 -9.16 -26.43
CA ARG A 272 -8.13 -9.03 -26.49
C ARG A 272 -7.41 -9.58 -25.27
N MET A 273 -8.13 -10.13 -24.29
CA MET A 273 -7.56 -10.56 -23.01
C MET A 273 -7.72 -12.07 -22.79
N ARG A 274 -6.72 -12.68 -22.21
CA ARG A 274 -6.75 -14.06 -21.73
C ARG A 274 -6.47 -14.09 -20.24
N PHE A 275 -7.25 -14.87 -19.49
CA PHE A 275 -7.14 -15.02 -18.06
C PHE A 275 -6.65 -16.44 -17.75
N ILE A 276 -5.48 -16.55 -17.13
CA ILE A 276 -4.75 -17.79 -16.93
C ILE A 276 -4.54 -18.01 -15.44
N GLN A 277 -5.21 -19.00 -14.88
CA GLN A 277 -4.99 -19.40 -13.49
C GLN A 277 -3.75 -20.28 -13.41
N ALA A 278 -2.67 -19.75 -12.85
CA ALA A 278 -1.41 -20.47 -12.68
C ALA A 278 -0.53 -19.82 -11.60
N ASP A 279 0.40 -20.61 -11.06
CA ASP A 279 1.57 -20.05 -10.39
C ASP A 279 2.45 -19.31 -11.40
N VAL A 280 2.84 -18.08 -11.08
CA VAL A 280 3.58 -17.22 -12.02
C VAL A 280 4.97 -17.78 -12.37
N PHE A 281 5.67 -18.41 -11.43
CA PHE A 281 6.97 -19.02 -11.71
C PHE A 281 6.85 -20.20 -12.68
N GLU A 282 5.85 -21.05 -12.47
CA GLU A 282 5.60 -22.19 -13.37
C GLU A 282 5.12 -21.72 -14.74
N PHE A 283 4.22 -20.71 -14.80
CA PHE A 283 3.80 -20.13 -16.07
C PHE A 283 4.98 -19.60 -16.87
N LEU A 284 5.89 -18.83 -16.23
CA LEU A 284 7.05 -18.24 -16.90
C LEU A 284 8.03 -19.32 -17.42
N LYS A 285 8.23 -20.42 -16.69
CA LYS A 285 9.04 -21.56 -17.16
C LYS A 285 8.43 -22.16 -18.44
N HIS A 286 7.12 -22.48 -18.41
CA HIS A 286 6.42 -23.02 -19.59
C HIS A 286 6.45 -22.03 -20.75
N ALA A 287 6.18 -20.74 -20.51
CA ALA A 287 6.23 -19.71 -21.54
C ALA A 287 7.62 -19.60 -22.21
N ARG A 288 8.70 -19.72 -21.40
CA ARG A 288 10.08 -19.77 -21.91
C ARG A 288 10.31 -21.00 -22.77
N ASP A 289 9.92 -22.19 -22.28
CA ASP A 289 10.13 -23.48 -22.97
C ASP A 289 9.31 -23.56 -24.26
N ASP A 290 8.08 -23.01 -24.27
CA ASP A 290 7.22 -22.83 -25.44
C ASP A 290 7.70 -21.68 -26.37
N ARG A 291 8.78 -20.98 -26.03
CA ARG A 291 9.29 -19.82 -26.77
C ARG A 291 8.27 -18.68 -26.94
N ARG A 292 7.31 -18.55 -26.01
CA ARG A 292 6.39 -17.40 -26.00
C ARG A 292 7.15 -16.12 -25.73
N ARG A 293 6.76 -15.04 -26.39
CA ARG A 293 7.41 -13.73 -26.27
C ARG A 293 6.37 -12.63 -26.10
N TYR A 294 6.75 -11.63 -25.33
CA TYR A 294 5.94 -10.46 -25.03
C TYR A 294 6.74 -9.17 -25.26
N ASP A 295 6.06 -8.10 -25.62
CA ASP A 295 6.67 -6.81 -25.91
C ASP A 295 6.62 -5.88 -24.69
N LEU A 296 5.59 -6.06 -23.84
CA LEU A 296 5.45 -5.36 -22.56
C LEU A 296 5.12 -6.40 -21.47
N ILE A 297 5.89 -6.40 -20.39
CA ILE A 297 5.62 -7.25 -19.23
C ILE A 297 5.42 -6.37 -18.00
N LEU A 298 4.29 -6.58 -17.33
CA LEU A 298 3.88 -5.92 -16.10
C LEU A 298 4.09 -6.91 -14.96
N LEU A 299 5.07 -6.62 -14.09
CA LEU A 299 5.49 -7.50 -13.01
C LEU A 299 5.27 -6.81 -11.68
N ASP A 300 4.17 -7.12 -11.00
CA ASP A 300 3.76 -6.55 -9.72
C ASP A 300 3.52 -7.64 -8.66
N PRO A 301 4.60 -8.29 -8.17
CA PRO A 301 4.48 -9.40 -7.24
C PRO A 301 4.06 -8.94 -5.84
N PRO A 302 3.47 -9.82 -5.03
CA PRO A 302 3.26 -9.57 -3.61
C PRO A 302 4.59 -9.31 -2.90
N ALA A 303 4.54 -8.74 -1.68
CA ALA A 303 5.74 -8.48 -0.89
C ALA A 303 6.50 -9.78 -0.59
N LEU A 304 7.61 -10.03 -1.29
CA LEU A 304 8.46 -11.20 -1.11
C LEU A 304 9.40 -11.07 0.09
N ILE A 305 9.60 -9.86 0.62
CA ILE A 305 10.40 -9.58 1.83
C ILE A 305 9.48 -8.92 2.85
N LYS A 306 8.96 -9.70 3.79
CA LYS A 306 8.05 -9.20 4.83
C LYS A 306 8.77 -8.75 6.11
N ARG A 307 9.93 -9.33 6.42
CA ARG A 307 10.72 -9.08 7.65
C ARG A 307 12.21 -9.04 7.32
N LYS A 308 13.00 -8.37 8.17
CA LYS A 308 14.47 -8.28 8.00
C LYS A 308 15.15 -9.64 7.79
N LYS A 309 14.73 -10.67 8.49
CA LYS A 309 15.30 -12.02 8.34
C LYS A 309 15.06 -12.64 6.95
N ASP A 310 14.05 -12.19 6.24
CA ASP A 310 13.66 -12.71 4.94
C ASP A 310 14.38 -12.00 3.76
N ILE A 311 15.24 -11.00 4.04
CA ILE A 311 15.89 -10.16 3.00
C ILE A 311 16.65 -11.01 1.98
N LYS A 312 17.53 -11.92 2.43
CA LYS A 312 18.35 -12.73 1.51
C LYS A 312 17.49 -13.61 0.58
N ALA A 313 16.56 -14.36 1.16
CA ALA A 313 15.70 -15.27 0.40
C ALA A 313 14.74 -14.51 -0.54
N GLY A 314 14.14 -13.40 -0.06
CA GLY A 314 13.23 -12.60 -0.85
C GLY A 314 13.94 -11.82 -1.96
N THR A 315 15.17 -11.32 -1.74
CA THR A 315 15.98 -10.70 -2.79
C THR A 315 16.30 -11.70 -3.90
N GLU A 316 16.62 -12.94 -3.54
CA GLU A 316 16.86 -14.00 -4.52
C GLU A 316 15.57 -14.37 -5.28
N ALA A 317 14.41 -14.36 -4.62
CA ALA A 317 13.13 -14.57 -5.28
C ALA A 317 12.82 -13.45 -6.30
N TYR A 318 13.06 -12.18 -5.95
CA TYR A 318 12.96 -11.06 -6.90
C TYR A 318 13.91 -11.22 -8.07
N ARG A 319 15.16 -11.64 -7.83
CA ARG A 319 16.15 -11.87 -8.88
C ARG A 319 15.70 -12.97 -9.84
N ARG A 320 15.28 -14.12 -9.30
CA ARG A 320 14.81 -15.25 -10.11
C ARG A 320 13.58 -14.88 -10.94
N LEU A 321 12.61 -14.17 -10.35
CA LEU A 321 11.40 -13.74 -11.03
C LEU A 321 11.72 -12.81 -12.21
N ASN A 322 12.52 -11.77 -11.98
CA ASN A 322 12.94 -10.84 -13.03
C ASN A 322 13.78 -11.54 -14.12
N GLN A 323 14.59 -12.54 -13.76
CA GLN A 323 15.34 -13.35 -14.74
C GLN A 323 14.41 -14.11 -15.69
N LEU A 324 13.39 -14.78 -15.16
CA LEU A 324 12.41 -15.51 -15.97
C LEU A 324 11.63 -14.55 -16.89
N VAL A 325 11.24 -13.39 -16.36
CA VAL A 325 10.56 -12.35 -17.14
C VAL A 325 11.42 -11.86 -18.30
N LEU A 326 12.69 -11.55 -18.07
CA LEU A 326 13.61 -11.12 -19.13
C LEU A 326 13.84 -12.18 -20.21
N GLN A 327 13.69 -13.47 -19.88
CA GLN A 327 13.82 -14.57 -20.85
C GLN A 327 12.62 -14.69 -21.79
N VAL A 328 11.45 -14.17 -21.42
CA VAL A 328 10.23 -14.16 -22.26
C VAL A 328 9.92 -12.79 -22.84
N LEU A 329 10.72 -11.77 -22.51
CA LEU A 329 10.62 -10.43 -23.08
C LEU A 329 11.34 -10.37 -24.43
N ASN A 330 10.66 -9.81 -25.45
CA ASN A 330 11.26 -9.53 -26.76
C ASN A 330 12.44 -8.54 -26.64
N PRO A 331 13.48 -8.68 -27.49
CA PRO A 331 14.44 -7.58 -27.70
C PRO A 331 13.70 -6.32 -28.16
N GLY A 332 13.96 -5.18 -27.52
CA GLY A 332 13.24 -3.95 -27.77
C GLY A 332 11.94 -3.81 -26.94
N GLY A 333 11.64 -4.81 -26.12
CA GLY A 333 10.46 -4.77 -25.24
C GLY A 333 10.66 -3.93 -23.99
N VAL A 334 9.55 -3.73 -23.26
CA VAL A 334 9.53 -2.99 -22.01
C VAL A 334 9.15 -3.90 -20.83
N LEU A 335 9.93 -3.85 -19.77
CA LEU A 335 9.64 -4.45 -18.49
C LEU A 335 9.22 -3.38 -17.49
N VAL A 336 8.05 -3.54 -16.89
CA VAL A 336 7.66 -2.81 -15.67
C VAL A 336 7.89 -3.76 -14.50
N SER A 337 8.92 -3.51 -13.70
CA SER A 337 9.24 -4.31 -12.50
C SER A 337 8.94 -3.52 -11.26
N ALA A 338 7.99 -4.00 -10.45
CA ALA A 338 7.56 -3.36 -9.21
C ALA A 338 7.91 -4.19 -7.97
N SER A 339 7.96 -3.52 -6.83
CA SER A 339 8.08 -4.14 -5.51
C SER A 339 7.44 -3.27 -4.43
N CYS A 340 6.53 -3.86 -3.68
CA CYS A 340 5.96 -3.28 -2.47
C CYS A 340 6.69 -3.71 -1.18
N SER A 341 7.82 -4.42 -1.27
CA SER A 341 8.62 -4.81 -0.11
C SER A 341 9.44 -3.62 0.40
N TYR A 342 9.10 -3.07 1.57
CA TYR A 342 9.88 -2.01 2.22
C TYR A 342 11.37 -2.37 2.36
N HIS A 343 11.65 -3.62 2.73
CA HIS A 343 13.03 -4.11 2.93
C HIS A 343 13.82 -4.35 1.63
N LEU A 344 13.24 -4.12 0.45
CA LEU A 344 13.96 -4.06 -0.81
C LEU A 344 14.10 -2.58 -1.22
N PRO A 345 15.20 -1.91 -0.93
CA PRO A 345 15.36 -0.51 -1.33
C PRO A 345 15.47 -0.38 -2.85
N ARG A 346 15.16 0.80 -3.39
CA ARG A 346 15.13 1.07 -4.83
C ARG A 346 16.44 0.67 -5.54
N HIS A 347 17.58 1.03 -4.97
CA HIS A 347 18.89 0.68 -5.54
C HIS A 347 19.09 -0.84 -5.64
N ALA A 348 18.60 -1.62 -4.67
CA ALA A 348 18.74 -3.07 -4.72
C ALA A 348 17.90 -3.69 -5.86
N LEU A 349 16.69 -3.17 -6.14
CA LEU A 349 15.93 -3.58 -7.33
C LEU A 349 16.67 -3.21 -8.62
N HIS A 350 17.27 -2.02 -8.70
CA HIS A 350 18.08 -1.61 -9.86
C HIS A 350 19.31 -2.48 -10.04
N ASP A 351 20.00 -2.86 -8.97
CA ASP A 351 21.16 -3.74 -9.01
C ASP A 351 20.80 -5.15 -9.52
N ILE A 352 19.63 -5.68 -9.09
CA ILE A 352 19.09 -6.92 -9.62
C ILE A 352 18.89 -6.82 -11.14
N LEU A 353 18.18 -5.79 -11.61
CA LEU A 353 17.88 -5.59 -13.02
C LEU A 353 19.13 -5.40 -13.86
N ARG A 354 20.08 -4.57 -13.39
CA ARG A 354 21.37 -4.34 -14.03
C ARG A 354 22.19 -5.62 -14.15
N GLY A 355 22.28 -6.39 -13.04
CA GLY A 355 23.02 -7.65 -13.00
C GLY A 355 22.44 -8.70 -13.95
N LEU A 356 21.11 -8.80 -14.03
CA LEU A 356 20.41 -9.72 -14.92
C LEU A 356 20.55 -9.32 -16.39
N ALA A 357 20.45 -8.04 -16.72
CA ALA A 357 20.66 -7.54 -18.08
C ALA A 357 22.05 -7.94 -18.58
N ARG A 358 23.11 -7.70 -17.79
CA ARG A 358 24.48 -8.14 -18.09
C ARG A 358 24.59 -9.67 -18.24
N HIS A 359 23.98 -10.43 -17.33
CA HIS A 359 24.04 -11.90 -17.36
C HIS A 359 23.36 -12.50 -18.59
N LEU A 360 22.28 -11.89 -19.07
CA LEU A 360 21.52 -12.32 -20.22
C LEU A 360 21.98 -11.65 -21.54
N ASP A 361 23.07 -10.90 -21.50
CA ASP A 361 23.63 -10.16 -22.63
C ASP A 361 22.61 -9.24 -23.30
N ARG A 362 21.93 -8.43 -22.46
CA ARG A 362 20.91 -7.45 -22.83
C ARG A 362 21.36 -6.04 -22.43
N HIS A 363 21.02 -5.07 -23.25
CA HIS A 363 21.13 -3.65 -22.89
C HIS A 363 19.82 -3.19 -22.25
N LEU A 364 19.91 -2.61 -21.05
CA LEU A 364 18.76 -2.14 -20.26
C LEU A 364 18.92 -0.67 -19.92
N VAL A 365 17.89 0.12 -20.20
CA VAL A 365 17.79 1.52 -19.78
C VAL A 365 16.51 1.75 -19.00
N PHE A 366 16.57 2.60 -17.96
CA PHE A 366 15.39 3.02 -17.23
C PHE A 366 14.70 4.18 -17.96
N LEU A 367 13.49 3.92 -18.47
CA LEU A 367 12.65 4.95 -19.08
C LEU A 367 12.01 5.86 -18.04
N TRP A 368 11.57 5.25 -16.93
CA TRP A 368 10.93 5.93 -15.83
C TRP A 368 11.09 5.15 -14.52
N GLN A 369 11.15 5.87 -13.43
CA GLN A 369 11.25 5.33 -12.08
C GLN A 369 10.23 6.03 -11.21
N SER A 370 9.43 5.26 -10.46
CA SER A 370 8.33 5.81 -9.67
C SER A 370 8.16 5.07 -8.35
N GLY A 371 7.20 5.54 -7.58
CA GLY A 371 6.75 4.96 -6.33
C GLY A 371 5.23 4.91 -6.28
N GLN A 372 4.69 5.05 -5.09
CA GLN A 372 3.25 5.14 -4.84
C GLN A 372 2.65 6.46 -5.33
N GLY A 373 1.34 6.43 -5.60
CA GLY A 373 0.56 7.61 -5.98
C GLY A 373 0.49 8.67 -4.88
N PRO A 374 0.10 9.92 -5.22
CA PRO A 374 0.11 11.05 -4.28
C PRO A 374 -0.94 10.94 -3.16
N ASP A 375 -1.89 10.02 -3.26
CA ASP A 375 -2.81 9.65 -2.18
C ASP A 375 -2.16 8.73 -1.11
N HIS A 376 -0.91 8.33 -1.31
CA HIS A 376 -0.05 7.64 -0.36
C HIS A 376 1.17 8.51 -0.02
N PRO A 377 0.98 9.67 0.65
CA PRO A 377 2.08 10.60 0.89
C PRO A 377 3.16 9.98 1.77
N VAL A 378 4.42 10.27 1.44
CA VAL A 378 5.58 9.80 2.22
C VAL A 378 5.83 10.75 3.39
N HIS A 379 5.94 10.21 4.61
CA HIS A 379 6.35 10.98 5.78
C HIS A 379 7.89 11.03 5.83
N PRO A 380 8.54 12.22 5.77
CA PRO A 380 9.98 12.31 5.59
C PRO A 380 10.80 11.71 6.75
N ALA A 381 10.23 11.60 7.94
CA ALA A 381 10.88 11.00 9.09
C ALA A 381 10.52 9.52 9.35
N ILE A 382 9.64 8.92 8.52
CA ILE A 382 9.19 7.53 8.64
C ILE A 382 9.39 6.84 7.30
N ALA A 383 10.57 6.26 7.14
CA ALA A 383 11.00 5.66 5.87
C ALA A 383 10.07 4.50 5.41
N GLU A 384 9.38 3.85 6.34
CA GLU A 384 8.41 2.78 6.08
C GLU A 384 7.20 3.26 5.26
N THR A 385 6.94 4.55 5.21
CA THR A 385 5.87 5.11 4.38
C THR A 385 6.23 5.17 2.90
N ASP A 386 7.54 5.09 2.52
CA ASP A 386 8.03 4.95 1.13
C ASP A 386 8.32 3.47 0.84
N TYR A 387 7.29 2.70 0.53
CA TYR A 387 7.42 1.25 0.37
C TYR A 387 7.37 0.77 -1.08
N LEU A 388 6.82 1.55 -2.01
CA LEU A 388 6.60 1.13 -3.38
C LEU A 388 7.72 1.60 -4.31
N LYS A 389 8.21 0.73 -5.15
CA LYS A 389 9.16 1.01 -6.22
C LYS A 389 8.64 0.41 -7.50
N ALA A 390 8.68 1.15 -8.61
CA ALA A 390 8.45 0.65 -9.94
C ALA A 390 9.51 1.18 -10.90
N ALA A 391 10.12 0.27 -11.66
CA ALA A 391 11.12 0.56 -12.67
C ALA A 391 10.57 0.16 -14.06
N PHE A 392 10.47 1.12 -14.96
CA PHE A 392 10.10 0.93 -16.35
C PHE A 392 11.37 0.83 -17.18
N CYS A 393 11.66 -0.35 -17.71
CA CYS A 393 12.91 -0.66 -18.37
C CYS A 393 12.69 -0.98 -19.84
N HIS A 394 13.32 -0.26 -20.74
CA HIS A 394 13.47 -0.72 -22.12
C HIS A 394 14.65 -1.67 -22.19
N VAL A 395 14.45 -2.84 -22.83
CA VAL A 395 15.43 -3.93 -22.86
C VAL A 395 15.67 -4.34 -24.31
N SER A 396 16.81 -3.96 -24.87
CA SER A 396 17.22 -4.33 -26.22
C SER A 396 18.17 -5.55 -26.24
N GLY A 397 18.51 -6.01 -27.42
CA GLY A 397 19.58 -7.00 -27.63
C GLY A 397 20.96 -6.43 -27.33
N ARG A 398 22.01 -7.15 -27.71
CA ARG A 398 23.40 -6.67 -27.64
C ARG A 398 23.54 -5.29 -28.29
N VAL A 399 24.27 -4.40 -27.62
CA VAL A 399 24.80 -3.16 -28.21
C VAL A 399 26.15 -3.43 -28.79
#